data_8cb2db4fb2c31a70014b6798572331e7
#
_entry.id   8cb2db4fb2c31a70014b6798572331e7
#
_cell.length_a   1.000
_cell.length_b   1.000
_cell.length_c   1.000
_cell.angle_alpha   90.00
_cell.angle_beta   90.00
_cell.angle_gamma   90.00
#
_symmetry.space_group_name_H-M   'P 1'
#
loop_
_entity.id
_entity.type
_entity.pdbx_description
1 polymer ?
#
loop_
_entity_poly.entity_id
_entity_poly.type
_entity_poly.pdbx_seq_one_letter_code
_entity_poly.pdbx_strand_id
1 'polypeptide(L)'
;LFKPGQVKKVIFSGIPWACEGLGVYGIGVFLPVLVMALGLETGSESAFSRITDSVLLTTWINLCILPGFVLGLLLVNRWYHVRTQTWGFILCAAGMGILLAAYEFHWPVWIAVSGFMLFELFLNAGPHLMTFIIPPQIYSVAERGAGAGLAAAFGKLGAVAGVVVIPILLKWG
;
A
#
# COMPACT_ATOMS: atom_id res chain seq x y z
N LEU A 1 -13.38 21.53 -13.24
CA LEU A 1 -12.96 20.75 -12.06
C LEU A 1 -12.84 21.57 -10.77
N PHE A 2 -12.68 22.90 -10.85
CA PHE A 2 -12.50 23.77 -9.67
C PHE A 2 -13.80 24.39 -9.13
N LYS A 3 -14.98 23.98 -9.62
CA LYS A 3 -16.26 24.38 -9.02
C LYS A 3 -16.46 23.65 -7.68
N PRO A 4 -17.13 24.23 -6.66
CA PRO A 4 -17.23 23.67 -5.32
C PRO A 4 -17.71 22.19 -5.25
N GLY A 5 -18.64 21.80 -6.14
CA GLY A 5 -19.11 20.43 -6.23
C GLY A 5 -18.09 19.45 -6.82
N GLN A 6 -17.19 19.93 -7.68
CA GLN A 6 -16.15 19.10 -8.29
C GLN A 6 -14.92 18.94 -7.37
N VAL A 7 -14.62 19.95 -6.56
CA VAL A 7 -13.52 19.88 -5.57
C VAL A 7 -13.74 18.71 -4.59
N LYS A 8 -14.98 18.48 -4.15
CA LYS A 8 -15.30 17.32 -3.28
C LYS A 8 -14.97 15.99 -3.97
N LYS A 9 -15.26 15.86 -5.27
CA LYS A 9 -14.92 14.64 -6.04
C LYS A 9 -13.41 14.46 -6.18
N VAL A 10 -12.68 15.55 -6.41
CA VAL A 10 -11.21 15.55 -6.49
C VAL A 10 -10.59 15.09 -5.17
N ILE A 11 -11.04 15.65 -4.05
CA ILE A 11 -10.58 15.25 -2.72
C ILE A 11 -10.94 13.79 -2.44
N PHE A 12 -12.17 13.38 -2.70
CA PHE A 12 -12.67 12.03 -2.46
C PHE A 12 -11.94 10.95 -3.27
N SER A 13 -11.52 11.25 -4.50
CA SER A 13 -10.76 10.32 -5.34
C SER A 13 -9.25 10.48 -5.21
N GLY A 14 -8.75 11.69 -4.99
CA GLY A 14 -7.33 12.00 -4.97
C GLY A 14 -6.64 11.62 -3.66
N ILE A 15 -7.25 11.92 -2.50
CA ILE A 15 -6.63 11.59 -1.21
C ILE A 15 -6.44 10.08 -1.02
N PRO A 16 -7.44 9.21 -1.25
CA PRO A 16 -7.22 7.76 -1.16
C PRO A 16 -6.14 7.26 -2.13
N TRP A 17 -6.06 7.84 -3.34
CA TRP A 17 -5.01 7.47 -4.28
C TRP A 17 -3.63 7.94 -3.82
N ALA A 18 -3.52 9.11 -3.20
CA ALA A 18 -2.27 9.57 -2.59
C ALA A 18 -1.83 8.67 -1.43
N CYS A 19 -2.76 8.25 -0.56
CA CYS A 19 -2.47 7.31 0.52
C CYS A 19 -2.03 5.93 -0.01
N GLU A 20 -2.68 5.43 -1.06
CA GLU A 20 -2.31 4.21 -1.75
C GLU A 20 -0.91 4.33 -2.36
N GLY A 21 -0.65 5.42 -3.11
CA GLY A 21 0.66 5.68 -3.70
C GLY A 21 1.78 5.76 -2.67
N LEU A 22 1.52 6.36 -1.51
CA LEU A 22 2.47 6.38 -0.39
C LEU A 22 2.74 4.95 0.12
N GLY A 23 1.71 4.11 0.27
CA GLY A 23 1.84 2.72 0.69
C GLY A 23 2.67 1.88 -0.30
N VAL A 24 2.30 1.89 -1.57
CA VAL A 24 2.98 1.12 -2.63
C VAL A 24 4.44 1.55 -2.80
N TYR A 25 4.68 2.85 -2.92
CA TYR A 25 6.03 3.36 -3.23
C TYR A 25 6.87 3.65 -1.98
N GLY A 26 6.24 3.88 -0.83
CA GLY A 26 6.95 4.03 0.43
C GLY A 26 7.28 2.68 1.07
N ILE A 27 6.29 1.83 1.29
CA ILE A 27 6.49 0.53 1.95
C ILE A 27 6.90 -0.53 0.93
N GLY A 28 6.13 -0.73 -0.14
CA GLY A 28 6.36 -1.82 -1.09
C GLY A 28 7.72 -1.77 -1.77
N VAL A 29 8.14 -0.61 -2.30
CA VAL A 29 9.44 -0.46 -2.97
C VAL A 29 10.62 -0.63 -2.00
N PHE A 30 10.47 -0.15 -0.76
CA PHE A 30 11.52 -0.25 0.26
C PHE A 30 11.44 -1.52 1.12
N LEU A 31 10.53 -2.43 0.81
CA LEU A 31 10.29 -3.63 1.61
C LEU A 31 11.57 -4.44 1.92
N PRO A 32 12.50 -4.70 0.96
CA PRO A 32 13.76 -5.40 1.28
C PRO A 32 14.60 -4.64 2.31
N VAL A 33 14.66 -3.31 2.19
CA VAL A 33 15.40 -2.45 3.12
C VAL A 33 14.72 -2.43 4.50
N LEU A 34 13.39 -2.39 4.53
CA LEU A 34 12.62 -2.46 5.78
C LEU A 34 12.80 -3.80 6.49
N VAL A 35 12.79 -4.90 5.75
CA VAL A 35 13.07 -6.25 6.28
C VAL A 35 14.45 -6.30 6.94
N MET A 36 15.48 -5.72 6.30
CA MET A 36 16.83 -5.63 6.86
C MET A 36 16.89 -4.70 8.07
N ALA A 37 16.29 -3.51 7.98
CA ALA A 37 16.30 -2.52 9.06
C ALA A 37 15.60 -3.02 10.33
N LEU A 38 14.58 -3.86 10.19
CA LEU A 38 13.86 -4.48 11.29
C LEU A 38 14.51 -5.78 11.79
N GLY A 39 15.64 -6.21 11.19
CA GLY A 39 16.35 -7.42 11.59
C GLY A 39 15.51 -8.69 11.41
N LEU A 40 14.66 -8.73 10.38
CA LEU A 40 13.77 -9.87 10.13
C LEU A 40 14.47 -10.99 9.33
N GLU A 41 15.68 -10.77 8.84
CA GLU A 41 16.50 -11.79 8.20
C GLU A 41 16.99 -12.82 9.22
N THR A 42 17.04 -14.08 8.83
CA THR A 42 17.45 -15.19 9.70
C THR A 42 18.98 -15.38 9.68
N GLY A 43 19.66 -14.79 10.68
CA GLY A 43 20.93 -15.28 11.24
C GLY A 43 22.15 -15.47 10.35
N SER A 44 22.25 -14.77 9.22
CA SER A 44 23.43 -14.93 8.35
C SER A 44 24.56 -13.97 8.74
N GLU A 45 25.79 -14.51 8.84
CA GLU A 45 26.97 -13.78 9.27
C GLU A 45 27.54 -12.84 8.22
N SER A 46 27.26 -13.05 6.91
CA SER A 46 27.77 -12.21 5.83
C SER A 46 26.76 -11.19 5.30
N ALA A 47 27.23 -10.00 4.92
CA ALA A 47 26.37 -8.96 4.32
C ALA A 47 25.65 -9.45 3.05
N PHE A 48 26.29 -10.28 2.23
CA PHE A 48 25.70 -10.85 1.03
C PHE A 48 24.53 -11.79 1.37
N SER A 49 24.69 -12.65 2.38
CA SER A 49 23.64 -13.56 2.83
C SER A 49 22.44 -12.79 3.37
N ARG A 50 22.66 -11.75 4.18
CA ARG A 50 21.59 -10.89 4.71
C ARG A 50 20.78 -10.23 3.60
N ILE A 51 21.42 -9.72 2.55
CA ILE A 51 20.73 -9.16 1.39
C ILE A 51 19.90 -10.24 0.68
N THR A 52 20.48 -11.43 0.47
CA THR A 52 19.77 -12.54 -0.18
C THR A 52 18.57 -12.98 0.61
N ASP A 53 18.67 -13.14 1.92
CA ASP A 53 17.58 -13.53 2.81
C ASP A 53 16.47 -12.47 2.83
N SER A 54 16.84 -11.19 2.86
CA SER A 54 15.90 -10.08 2.81
C SER A 54 15.12 -10.05 1.47
N VAL A 55 15.79 -10.28 0.35
CA VAL A 55 15.15 -10.36 -0.97
C VAL A 55 14.23 -11.58 -1.08
N LEU A 56 14.65 -12.74 -0.57
CA LEU A 56 13.83 -13.95 -0.55
C LEU A 56 12.58 -13.74 0.30
N LEU A 57 12.73 -13.19 1.52
CA LEU A 57 11.60 -12.91 2.40
C LEU A 57 10.63 -11.90 1.77
N THR A 58 11.16 -10.84 1.16
CA THR A 58 10.36 -9.88 0.40
C THR A 58 9.61 -10.54 -0.75
N THR A 59 10.22 -11.49 -1.42
CA THR A 59 9.57 -12.25 -2.50
C THR A 59 8.37 -13.03 -1.98
N TRP A 60 8.50 -13.71 -0.83
CA TRP A 60 7.38 -14.40 -0.19
C TRP A 60 6.25 -13.45 0.22
N ILE A 61 6.59 -12.28 0.78
CA ILE A 61 5.61 -11.25 1.12
C ILE A 61 4.88 -10.77 -0.15
N ASN A 62 5.61 -10.47 -1.22
CA ASN A 62 5.04 -9.99 -2.48
C ASN A 62 4.18 -11.03 -3.21
N LEU A 63 4.35 -12.33 -2.94
CA LEU A 63 3.43 -13.35 -3.47
C LEU A 63 1.98 -13.12 -3.01
N CYS A 64 1.75 -12.43 -1.89
CA CYS A 64 0.41 -12.05 -1.43
C CYS A 64 -0.29 -11.03 -2.32
N ILE A 65 0.43 -10.35 -3.21
CA ILE A 65 -0.13 -9.44 -4.23
C ILE A 65 -1.11 -10.19 -5.13
N LEU A 66 -0.74 -11.38 -5.60
CA LEU A 66 -1.56 -12.17 -6.52
C LEU A 66 -2.93 -12.54 -5.94
N PRO A 67 -3.03 -13.22 -4.77
CA PRO A 67 -4.33 -13.49 -4.16
C PRO A 67 -5.06 -12.21 -3.75
N GLY A 68 -4.34 -11.12 -3.42
CA GLY A 68 -4.94 -9.81 -3.18
C GLY A 68 -5.69 -9.30 -4.40
N PHE A 69 -5.07 -9.28 -5.57
CA PHE A 69 -5.74 -8.89 -6.82
C PHE A 69 -6.93 -9.79 -7.15
N VAL A 70 -6.77 -11.11 -7.03
CA VAL A 70 -7.87 -12.06 -7.28
C VAL A 70 -9.05 -11.75 -6.35
N LEU A 71 -8.79 -11.55 -5.05
CA LEU A 71 -9.82 -11.16 -4.08
C LEU A 71 -10.48 -9.83 -4.47
N GLY A 72 -9.71 -8.82 -4.84
CA GLY A 72 -10.21 -7.54 -5.29
C GLY A 72 -11.14 -7.66 -6.51
N LEU A 73 -10.76 -8.46 -7.52
CA LEU A 73 -11.58 -8.72 -8.70
C LEU A 73 -12.90 -9.44 -8.35
N LEU A 74 -12.88 -10.36 -7.39
CA LEU A 74 -14.08 -11.03 -6.92
C LEU A 74 -15.02 -10.07 -6.17
N LEU A 75 -14.46 -9.11 -5.43
CA LEU A 75 -15.20 -8.13 -4.65
C LEU A 75 -15.76 -6.97 -5.51
N VAL A 76 -15.12 -6.62 -6.62
CA VAL A 76 -15.53 -5.54 -7.53
C VAL A 76 -17.00 -5.65 -7.95
N ASN A 77 -17.47 -6.84 -8.25
CA ASN A 77 -18.84 -7.07 -8.72
C ASN A 77 -19.83 -7.38 -7.58
N ARG A 78 -19.35 -7.58 -6.36
CA ARG A 78 -20.20 -8.02 -5.22
C ARG A 78 -20.37 -6.95 -4.15
N TRP A 79 -19.38 -6.06 -4.00
CA TRP A 79 -19.36 -5.04 -2.96
C TRP A 79 -19.32 -3.64 -3.56
N TYR A 80 -19.77 -2.65 -2.79
CA TYR A 80 -19.57 -1.24 -3.16
C TYR A 80 -18.10 -0.89 -3.15
N HIS A 81 -17.59 -0.31 -4.23
CA HIS A 81 -16.17 0.01 -4.43
C HIS A 81 -15.56 0.81 -3.28
N VAL A 82 -16.28 1.81 -2.78
CA VAL A 82 -15.85 2.63 -1.64
C VAL A 82 -15.69 1.80 -0.36
N ARG A 83 -16.61 0.86 -0.09
CA ARG A 83 -16.48 -0.04 1.06
C ARG A 83 -15.28 -0.95 0.94
N THR A 84 -15.05 -1.52 -0.23
CA THR A 84 -13.88 -2.37 -0.50
C THR A 84 -12.59 -1.59 -0.28
N GLN A 85 -12.50 -0.34 -0.78
CA GLN A 85 -11.36 0.53 -0.54
C GLN A 85 -11.16 0.84 0.94
N THR A 86 -12.23 1.20 1.66
CA THR A 86 -12.16 1.54 3.09
C THR A 86 -11.71 0.35 3.93
N TRP A 87 -12.32 -0.83 3.72
CA TRP A 87 -11.90 -2.03 4.43
C TRP A 87 -10.49 -2.45 4.08
N GLY A 88 -10.08 -2.28 2.81
CA GLY A 88 -8.70 -2.50 2.40
C GLY A 88 -7.72 -1.65 3.20
N PHE A 89 -7.95 -0.33 3.34
CA PHE A 89 -7.10 0.54 4.16
C PHE A 89 -7.11 0.17 5.65
N ILE A 90 -8.27 -0.19 6.21
CA ILE A 90 -8.36 -0.62 7.62
C ILE A 90 -7.52 -1.89 7.84
N LEU A 91 -7.61 -2.86 6.94
CA LEU A 91 -6.87 -4.10 7.05
C LEU A 91 -5.37 -3.93 6.77
N CYS A 92 -4.99 -3.00 5.88
CA CYS A 92 -3.60 -2.56 5.73
C CYS A 92 -3.07 -1.97 7.05
N ALA A 93 -3.83 -1.08 7.68
CA ALA A 93 -3.46 -0.50 8.97
C ALA A 93 -3.34 -1.56 10.07
N ALA A 94 -4.24 -2.55 10.09
CA ALA A 94 -4.16 -3.68 11.01
C ALA A 94 -2.89 -4.51 10.78
N GLY A 95 -2.51 -4.79 9.51
CA GLY A 95 -1.26 -5.46 9.17
C GLY A 95 -0.04 -4.71 9.68
N MET A 96 0.01 -3.39 9.47
CA MET A 96 1.09 -2.55 10.01
C MET A 96 1.07 -2.49 11.54
N GLY A 97 -0.11 -2.52 12.16
CA GLY A 97 -0.25 -2.62 13.62
C GLY A 97 0.31 -3.93 14.18
N ILE A 98 0.09 -5.05 13.51
CA ILE A 98 0.69 -6.36 13.86
C ILE A 98 2.21 -6.29 13.75
N LEU A 99 2.75 -5.72 12.66
CA LEU A 99 4.19 -5.53 12.47
C LEU A 99 4.78 -4.71 13.61
N LEU A 100 4.18 -3.57 13.94
CA LEU A 100 4.64 -2.68 15.00
C LEU A 100 4.61 -3.40 16.36
N ALA A 101 3.53 -4.10 16.68
CA ALA A 101 3.41 -4.86 17.92
C ALA A 101 4.46 -5.97 17.99
N ALA A 102 4.67 -6.70 16.89
CA ALA A 102 5.68 -7.76 16.84
C ALA A 102 7.10 -7.21 17.05
N TYR A 103 7.40 -6.05 16.49
CA TYR A 103 8.67 -5.38 16.69
C TYR A 103 8.85 -4.90 18.14
N GLU A 104 7.88 -4.19 18.68
CA GLU A 104 7.95 -3.60 20.03
C GLU A 104 8.01 -4.65 21.14
N PHE A 105 7.21 -5.72 21.01
CA PHE A 105 7.16 -6.80 21.99
C PHE A 105 8.14 -7.95 21.70
N HIS A 106 9.03 -7.80 20.75
CA HIS A 106 10.03 -8.81 20.36
C HIS A 106 9.40 -10.18 20.05
N TRP A 107 8.26 -10.17 19.37
CA TRP A 107 7.58 -11.40 18.96
C TRP A 107 8.36 -12.12 17.84
N PRO A 108 8.09 -13.41 17.63
CA PRO A 108 8.74 -14.17 16.56
C PRO A 108 8.61 -13.49 15.18
N VAL A 109 9.69 -13.54 14.40
CA VAL A 109 9.80 -12.88 13.07
C VAL A 109 8.62 -13.20 12.14
N TRP A 110 8.10 -14.42 12.18
CA TRP A 110 6.97 -14.82 11.35
C TRP A 110 5.68 -14.00 11.62
N ILE A 111 5.51 -13.46 12.82
CA ILE A 111 4.37 -12.56 13.14
C ILE A 111 4.58 -11.20 12.46
N ALA A 112 5.79 -10.63 12.52
CA ALA A 112 6.12 -9.40 11.81
C ALA A 112 5.94 -9.56 10.29
N VAL A 113 6.42 -10.68 9.73
CA VAL A 113 6.25 -11.03 8.31
C VAL A 113 4.77 -11.13 7.95
N SER A 114 3.94 -11.75 8.80
CA SER A 114 2.50 -11.83 8.56
C SER A 114 1.82 -10.46 8.49
N GLY A 115 2.32 -9.47 9.23
CA GLY A 115 1.88 -8.08 9.15
C GLY A 115 2.12 -7.48 7.75
N PHE A 116 3.32 -7.67 7.18
CA PHE A 116 3.61 -7.26 5.80
C PHE A 116 2.76 -8.02 4.77
N MET A 117 2.59 -9.33 4.95
CA MET A 117 1.77 -10.15 4.04
C MET A 117 0.31 -9.68 4.03
N LEU A 118 -0.25 -9.35 5.19
CA LEU A 118 -1.60 -8.78 5.30
C LEU A 118 -1.68 -7.42 4.63
N PHE A 119 -0.67 -6.56 4.84
CA PHE A 119 -0.60 -5.26 4.20
C PHE A 119 -0.62 -5.40 2.66
N GLU A 120 0.27 -6.21 2.06
CA GLU A 120 0.34 -6.42 0.61
C GLU A 120 -0.95 -7.03 0.05
N LEU A 121 -1.51 -8.03 0.73
CA LEU A 121 -2.74 -8.68 0.31
C LEU A 121 -3.90 -7.69 0.24
N PHE A 122 -4.15 -6.95 1.33
CA PHE A 122 -5.31 -6.05 1.40
C PHE A 122 -5.10 -4.72 0.68
N LEU A 123 -3.87 -4.26 0.53
CA LEU A 123 -3.55 -3.13 -0.33
C LEU A 123 -4.00 -3.42 -1.77
N ASN A 124 -3.69 -4.60 -2.27
CA ASN A 124 -4.03 -5.02 -3.64
C ASN A 124 -5.48 -5.47 -3.79
N ALA A 125 -6.10 -6.04 -2.76
CA ALA A 125 -7.51 -6.42 -2.78
C ALA A 125 -8.48 -5.22 -2.77
N GLY A 126 -8.08 -4.11 -2.18
CA GLY A 126 -8.92 -2.93 -1.99
C GLY A 126 -8.35 -1.65 -2.59
N PRO A 127 -7.52 -0.91 -1.86
CA PRO A 127 -7.05 0.43 -2.26
C PRO A 127 -6.47 0.47 -3.66
N HIS A 128 -5.52 -0.40 -3.99
CA HIS A 128 -4.81 -0.36 -5.27
C HIS A 128 -5.75 -0.54 -6.47
N LEU A 129 -6.68 -1.50 -6.41
CA LEU A 129 -7.63 -1.72 -7.50
C LEU A 129 -8.72 -0.63 -7.55
N MET A 130 -9.23 -0.20 -6.38
CA MET A 130 -10.34 0.74 -6.30
C MET A 130 -9.95 2.17 -6.71
N THR A 131 -8.69 2.58 -6.55
CA THR A 131 -8.20 3.88 -7.00
C THR A 131 -8.31 4.08 -8.51
N PHE A 132 -8.27 3.01 -9.30
CA PHE A 132 -8.49 3.06 -10.75
C PHE A 132 -9.98 3.01 -11.11
N ILE A 133 -10.83 2.39 -10.29
CA ILE A 133 -12.24 2.14 -10.60
C ILE A 133 -13.13 3.31 -10.16
N ILE A 134 -12.89 3.87 -8.97
CA ILE A 134 -13.76 4.91 -8.40
C ILE A 134 -13.74 6.22 -9.17
N PRO A 135 -12.57 6.82 -9.55
CA PRO A 135 -12.56 8.12 -10.20
C PRO A 135 -13.37 8.15 -11.50
N PRO A 136 -13.25 7.20 -12.44
CA PRO A 136 -14.06 7.23 -13.66
C PRO A 136 -15.57 7.13 -13.41
N GLN A 137 -16.01 6.62 -12.28
CA GLN A 137 -17.42 6.44 -11.96
C GLN A 137 -18.08 7.69 -11.35
N ILE A 138 -17.31 8.53 -10.65
CA ILE A 138 -17.85 9.70 -9.94
C ILE A 138 -17.92 10.96 -10.80
N TYR A 139 -17.22 11.00 -11.94
CA TYR A 139 -17.23 12.12 -12.87
C TYR A 139 -18.21 11.91 -14.03
N SER A 140 -18.77 12.99 -14.55
CA SER A 140 -19.57 12.96 -15.78
C SER A 140 -18.71 12.52 -16.97
N VAL A 141 -19.36 12.05 -18.04
CA VAL A 141 -18.65 11.58 -19.26
C VAL A 141 -17.68 12.62 -19.80
N ALA A 142 -18.10 13.92 -19.81
CA ALA A 142 -17.30 15.03 -20.31
C ALA A 142 -16.07 15.35 -19.41
N GLU A 143 -16.13 15.05 -18.12
CA GLU A 143 -15.11 15.38 -17.13
C GLU A 143 -14.28 14.18 -16.69
N ARG A 144 -14.67 12.97 -17.09
CA ARG A 144 -14.13 11.71 -16.60
C ARG A 144 -12.63 11.58 -16.78
N GLY A 145 -12.13 11.89 -17.97
CA GLY A 145 -10.69 11.81 -18.26
C GLY A 145 -9.86 12.79 -17.41
N ALA A 146 -10.30 14.06 -17.37
CA ALA A 146 -9.61 15.08 -16.59
C ALA A 146 -9.70 14.81 -15.07
N GLY A 147 -10.86 14.35 -14.57
CA GLY A 147 -11.05 14.02 -13.17
C GLY A 147 -10.22 12.82 -12.72
N ALA A 148 -10.22 11.74 -13.51
CA ALA A 148 -9.40 10.57 -13.25
C ALA A 148 -7.90 10.90 -13.34
N GLY A 149 -7.48 11.70 -14.33
CA GLY A 149 -6.10 12.16 -14.48
C GLY A 149 -5.63 12.99 -13.28
N LEU A 150 -6.50 13.88 -12.77
CA LEU A 150 -6.18 14.66 -11.57
C LEU A 150 -6.07 13.78 -10.33
N ALA A 151 -6.97 12.81 -10.14
CA ALA A 151 -6.87 11.85 -9.05
C ALA A 151 -5.57 11.02 -9.13
N ALA A 152 -5.17 10.58 -10.34
CA ALA A 152 -3.89 9.88 -10.56
C ALA A 152 -2.67 10.77 -10.25
N ALA A 153 -2.75 12.09 -10.51
CA ALA A 153 -1.70 13.03 -10.13
C ALA A 153 -1.51 13.08 -8.60
N PHE A 154 -2.61 13.06 -7.82
CA PHE A 154 -2.53 12.91 -6.36
C PHE A 154 -1.84 11.59 -5.96
N GLY A 155 -2.13 10.48 -6.65
CA GLY A 155 -1.45 9.21 -6.45
C GLY A 155 0.07 9.32 -6.64
N LYS A 156 0.50 10.04 -7.67
CA LYS A 156 1.94 10.31 -7.90
C LYS A 156 2.58 11.20 -6.84
N LEU A 157 1.84 12.19 -6.32
CA LEU A 157 2.31 12.99 -5.17
C LEU A 157 2.49 12.11 -3.93
N GLY A 158 1.57 11.20 -3.66
CA GLY A 158 1.71 10.20 -2.59
C GLY A 158 2.92 9.29 -2.78
N ALA A 159 3.15 8.81 -4.02
CA ALA A 159 4.32 8.01 -4.38
C ALA A 159 5.64 8.76 -4.12
N VAL A 160 5.73 10.02 -4.56
CA VAL A 160 6.91 10.88 -4.32
C VAL A 160 7.13 11.07 -2.82
N ALA A 161 6.05 11.36 -2.07
CA ALA A 161 6.12 11.50 -0.61
C ALA A 161 6.66 10.20 0.04
N GLY A 162 6.17 9.02 -0.36
CA GLY A 162 6.63 7.72 0.13
C GLY A 162 8.12 7.48 -0.13
N VAL A 163 8.56 7.72 -1.36
CA VAL A 163 9.98 7.54 -1.74
C VAL A 163 10.92 8.49 -1.00
N VAL A 164 10.47 9.69 -0.66
CA VAL A 164 11.27 10.68 0.07
C VAL A 164 11.25 10.44 1.57
N VAL A 165 10.07 10.18 2.13
CA VAL A 165 9.89 10.07 3.60
C VAL A 165 10.52 8.81 4.17
N ILE A 166 10.38 7.65 3.54
CA ILE A 166 10.88 6.38 4.09
C ILE A 166 12.40 6.39 4.29
N PRO A 167 13.26 6.78 3.33
CA PRO A 167 14.70 6.86 3.58
C PRO A 167 15.11 7.86 4.66
N ILE A 168 14.35 8.95 4.81
CA ILE A 168 14.58 9.93 5.88
C ILE A 168 14.29 9.29 7.24
N LEU A 169 13.15 8.62 7.38
CA LEU A 169 12.79 7.93 8.62
C LEU A 169 13.80 6.83 8.98
N LEU A 170 14.23 6.03 7.99
CA LEU A 170 15.25 4.99 8.20
C LEU A 170 16.62 5.53 8.61
N LYS A 171 16.91 6.79 8.31
CA LYS A 171 18.16 7.44 8.73
C LYS A 171 18.11 7.95 10.19
N TRP A 172 16.91 8.20 10.71
CA TRP A 172 16.69 8.80 12.03
C TRP A 172 16.38 7.76 13.13
N GLY A 173 16.05 6.53 12.76
CA GLY A 173 15.82 5.38 13.66
C GLY A 173 17.00 4.43 13.65
#